data_aff05b5dfbfaa73d43f820fb1fa5ea54
#
_entry.id   aff05b5dfbfaa73d43f820fb1fa5ea54
#
_cell.length_a   1.000
_cell.length_b   1.000
_cell.length_c   1.000
_cell.angle_alpha   90.00
_cell.angle_beta   90.00
_cell.angle_gamma   90.00
#
_symmetry.space_group_name_H-M   'P 1'
#
loop_
_entity.id
_entity.type
_entity.pdbx_description
1 polymer ?
#
loop_
_entity_poly.entity_id
_entity_poly.type
_entity_poly.pdbx_seq_one_letter_code
_entity_poly.pdbx_strand_id
1 'polypeptide(L)'
;MKIICHGGAGHTPKVQDGVDKAAEEGWKILKETDNPTLAATTATIVMEDDFRFNAGTGSCLRDDGRVQTDAAVATSDGKMGSISNLENFKNPVLIARELLDEFVTMLAGEGAIQFALEKGFKRTKIKGSEKGWTGDTVGAVAISSTGKIAVASSTGGVRGRPVGRVGDTPLWGSGFYCDKEIGILATGVGEAITEQLMCYRAYQHSTNLEKALEWGIKLLPKDTGVGMIAIRSDGQIYGLSNTSMPFKIIQD
;
A
#
# COMPACT_ATOMS: atom_id res chain seq x y z
N MET A 1 -18.02 -1.82 10.52
CA MET A 1 -16.85 -2.21 9.70
C MET A 1 -16.69 -1.26 8.52
N LYS A 2 -15.46 -1.04 8.03
CA LYS A 2 -15.19 -0.20 6.84
C LYS A 2 -13.93 -0.66 6.13
N ILE A 3 -13.88 -0.44 4.82
CA ILE A 3 -12.67 -0.63 4.01
C ILE A 3 -12.57 0.48 2.98
N ILE A 4 -11.36 0.95 2.72
CA ILE A 4 -11.04 1.84 1.61
C ILE A 4 -9.82 1.29 0.86
N CYS A 5 -9.91 1.26 -0.46
CA CYS A 5 -8.82 0.82 -1.35
C CYS A 5 -8.48 1.91 -2.36
N HIS A 6 -7.21 1.98 -2.78
CA HIS A 6 -6.77 2.86 -3.87
C HIS A 6 -5.91 2.11 -4.88
N GLY A 7 -5.97 2.54 -6.13
CA GLY A 7 -5.21 2.00 -7.25
C GLY A 7 -4.01 2.83 -7.67
N GLY A 8 -3.59 3.81 -6.84
CA GLY A 8 -2.42 4.65 -7.09
C GLY A 8 -2.74 6.05 -7.62
N ALA A 9 -1.94 7.03 -7.18
CA ALA A 9 -2.02 8.42 -7.64
C ALA A 9 -1.31 8.57 -9.00
N GLY A 10 -1.99 9.19 -9.96
CA GLY A 10 -1.53 9.31 -11.36
C GLY A 10 -2.13 8.26 -12.29
N HIS A 11 -2.84 7.27 -11.75
CA HIS A 11 -3.51 6.26 -12.54
C HIS A 11 -4.73 6.80 -13.27
N THR A 12 -5.01 6.25 -14.45
CA THR A 12 -6.20 6.64 -15.19
C THR A 12 -7.48 6.04 -14.58
N PRO A 13 -8.65 6.68 -14.72
CA PRO A 13 -9.94 6.13 -14.26
C PRO A 13 -10.29 4.75 -14.87
N LYS A 14 -9.60 4.34 -15.93
CA LYS A 14 -9.83 3.06 -16.64
C LYS A 14 -9.55 1.80 -15.82
N VAL A 15 -9.01 1.93 -14.59
CA VAL A 15 -8.79 0.80 -13.68
C VAL A 15 -9.69 0.84 -12.45
N GLN A 16 -10.70 1.71 -12.43
CA GLN A 16 -11.65 1.81 -11.32
C GLN A 16 -12.33 0.46 -11.01
N ASP A 17 -12.69 -0.30 -12.04
CA ASP A 17 -13.27 -1.65 -11.90
C ASP A 17 -12.36 -2.62 -11.13
N GLY A 18 -11.04 -2.51 -11.29
CA GLY A 18 -10.07 -3.30 -10.54
C GLY A 18 -10.02 -2.91 -9.05
N VAL A 19 -10.12 -1.61 -8.75
CA VAL A 19 -10.20 -1.11 -7.37
C VAL A 19 -11.54 -1.48 -6.73
N ASP A 20 -12.63 -1.38 -7.48
CA ASP A 20 -13.97 -1.78 -7.01
C ASP A 20 -13.97 -3.26 -6.62
N LYS A 21 -13.45 -4.12 -7.49
CA LYS A 21 -13.29 -5.57 -7.24
C LYS A 21 -12.42 -5.82 -6.00
N ALA A 22 -11.29 -5.12 -5.87
CA ALA A 22 -10.42 -5.26 -4.72
C ALA A 22 -11.13 -4.91 -3.40
N ALA A 23 -11.88 -3.80 -3.39
CA ALA A 23 -12.66 -3.39 -2.23
C ALA A 23 -13.78 -4.39 -1.91
N GLU A 24 -14.48 -4.93 -2.90
CA GLU A 24 -15.53 -5.95 -2.73
C GLU A 24 -14.99 -7.24 -2.13
N GLU A 25 -13.86 -7.77 -2.66
CA GLU A 25 -13.24 -8.99 -2.10
C GLU A 25 -12.71 -8.76 -0.68
N GLY A 26 -12.05 -7.61 -0.43
CA GLY A 26 -11.62 -7.25 0.92
C GLY A 26 -12.79 -7.09 1.89
N TRP A 27 -13.87 -6.46 1.44
CA TRP A 27 -15.10 -6.29 2.22
C TRP A 27 -15.75 -7.62 2.58
N LYS A 28 -15.84 -8.54 1.62
CA LYS A 28 -16.34 -9.91 1.85
C LYS A 28 -15.56 -10.60 2.96
N ILE A 29 -14.22 -10.59 2.88
CA ILE A 29 -13.36 -11.16 3.93
C ILE A 29 -13.58 -10.47 5.27
N LEU A 30 -13.72 -9.14 5.28
CA LEU A 30 -13.97 -8.39 6.51
C LEU A 30 -15.31 -8.80 7.17
N LYS A 31 -16.35 -8.97 6.39
CA LYS A 31 -17.68 -9.42 6.88
C LYS A 31 -17.65 -10.87 7.39
N GLU A 32 -16.91 -11.74 6.73
CA GLU A 32 -16.84 -13.17 7.08
C GLU A 32 -15.97 -13.42 8.32
N THR A 33 -14.89 -12.65 8.50
CA THR A 33 -13.86 -12.97 9.50
C THR A 33 -13.69 -11.93 10.61
N ASP A 34 -14.23 -10.73 10.43
CA ASP A 34 -13.97 -9.53 11.25
C ASP A 34 -12.45 -9.23 11.42
N ASN A 35 -11.64 -9.67 10.46
CA ASN A 35 -10.19 -9.53 10.48
C ASN A 35 -9.73 -8.47 9.47
N PRO A 36 -9.37 -7.24 9.92
CA PRO A 36 -8.98 -6.16 9.01
C PRO A 36 -7.65 -6.44 8.29
N THR A 37 -6.75 -7.22 8.90
CA THR A 37 -5.47 -7.59 8.27
C THR A 37 -5.71 -8.50 7.07
N LEU A 38 -6.56 -9.52 7.21
CA LEU A 38 -6.92 -10.39 6.08
C LEU A 38 -7.65 -9.59 5.00
N ALA A 39 -8.57 -8.70 5.39
CA ALA A 39 -9.32 -7.87 4.44
C ALA A 39 -8.42 -6.94 3.63
N ALA A 40 -7.56 -6.17 4.29
CA ALA A 40 -6.64 -5.25 3.62
C ALA A 40 -5.64 -5.99 2.72
N THR A 41 -5.07 -7.11 3.18
CA THR A 41 -4.15 -7.90 2.36
C THR A 41 -4.87 -8.56 1.19
N THR A 42 -6.09 -9.09 1.34
CA THR A 42 -6.86 -9.66 0.22
C THR A 42 -7.16 -8.61 -0.85
N ALA A 43 -7.60 -7.42 -0.46
CA ALA A 43 -7.83 -6.33 -1.40
C ALA A 43 -6.54 -5.97 -2.16
N THR A 44 -5.40 -5.92 -1.48
CA THR A 44 -4.11 -5.62 -2.11
C THR A 44 -3.68 -6.73 -3.06
N ILE A 45 -3.89 -8.02 -2.73
CA ILE A 45 -3.61 -9.17 -3.60
C ILE A 45 -4.41 -9.09 -4.90
N VAL A 46 -5.68 -8.71 -4.85
CA VAL A 46 -6.51 -8.55 -6.05
C VAL A 46 -5.89 -7.56 -7.02
N MET A 47 -5.32 -6.47 -6.52
CA MET A 47 -4.64 -5.47 -7.34
C MET A 47 -3.23 -5.93 -7.78
N GLU A 48 -2.48 -6.68 -6.96
CA GLU A 48 -1.21 -7.30 -7.36
C GLU A 48 -1.38 -8.32 -8.47
N ASP A 49 -2.53 -9.00 -8.52
CA ASP A 49 -2.88 -9.99 -9.53
C ASP A 49 -3.38 -9.37 -10.83
N ASP A 50 -3.79 -8.11 -10.82
CA ASP A 50 -4.23 -7.38 -11.99
C ASP A 50 -3.05 -6.63 -12.63
N PHE A 51 -2.60 -7.10 -13.79
CA PHE A 51 -1.47 -6.54 -14.55
C PHE A 51 -1.60 -5.04 -14.89
N ARG A 52 -2.76 -4.46 -14.74
CA ARG A 52 -2.99 -3.04 -14.98
C ARG A 52 -2.41 -2.14 -13.89
N PHE A 53 -2.17 -2.65 -12.69
CA PHE A 53 -1.59 -1.91 -11.55
C PHE A 53 -0.08 -2.08 -11.47
N ASN A 54 0.59 -1.07 -10.94
CA ASN A 54 2.03 -1.10 -10.68
C ASN A 54 2.33 -1.79 -9.33
N ALA A 55 1.94 -3.03 -9.20
CA ALA A 55 2.17 -3.88 -8.05
C ALA A 55 2.17 -5.35 -8.48
N GLY A 56 2.86 -6.22 -7.78
CA GLY A 56 2.89 -7.64 -8.08
C GLY A 56 3.20 -7.93 -9.55
N THR A 57 2.25 -8.53 -10.27
CA THR A 57 2.45 -8.98 -11.68
C THR A 57 2.62 -7.83 -12.68
N GLY A 58 2.03 -6.66 -12.40
CA GLY A 58 2.09 -5.48 -13.27
C GLY A 58 3.20 -4.49 -12.91
N SER A 59 4.08 -4.84 -11.98
CA SER A 59 5.17 -3.99 -11.54
C SER A 59 6.06 -3.49 -12.69
N CYS A 60 6.48 -2.23 -12.62
CA CYS A 60 7.35 -1.64 -13.62
C CYS A 60 8.78 -2.19 -13.60
N LEU A 61 9.50 -2.00 -14.69
CA LEU A 61 10.89 -2.44 -14.84
C LEU A 61 11.85 -1.41 -14.26
N ARG A 62 12.92 -1.88 -13.62
CA ARG A 62 14.11 -1.11 -13.27
C ARG A 62 14.90 -0.78 -14.53
N ASP A 63 15.95 0.01 -14.39
CA ASP A 63 16.85 0.43 -15.50
C ASP A 63 17.56 -0.74 -16.21
N ASP A 64 17.80 -1.84 -15.51
CA ASP A 64 18.40 -3.07 -16.04
C ASP A 64 17.37 -4.13 -16.50
N GLY A 65 16.08 -3.81 -16.50
CA GLY A 65 14.99 -4.70 -16.90
C GLY A 65 14.51 -5.67 -15.83
N ARG A 66 15.02 -5.63 -14.60
CA ARG A 66 14.48 -6.42 -13.48
C ARG A 66 13.18 -5.83 -12.93
N VAL A 67 12.42 -6.68 -12.26
CA VAL A 67 11.28 -6.29 -11.42
C VAL A 67 11.68 -6.43 -9.96
N GLN A 68 11.62 -5.33 -9.22
CA GLN A 68 11.76 -5.30 -7.77
C GLN A 68 10.52 -4.67 -7.16
N THR A 69 9.94 -5.33 -6.16
CA THR A 69 8.71 -4.91 -5.50
C THR A 69 8.96 -4.56 -4.05
N ASP A 70 8.17 -3.61 -3.55
CA ASP A 70 8.11 -3.23 -2.15
C ASP A 70 6.68 -3.45 -1.63
N ALA A 71 6.52 -3.86 -0.38
CA ALA A 71 5.21 -3.99 0.24
C ALA A 71 5.29 -3.77 1.75
N ALA A 72 4.17 -3.38 2.35
CA ALA A 72 4.04 -3.22 3.79
C ALA A 72 2.66 -3.63 4.29
N VAL A 73 2.62 -4.18 5.49
CA VAL A 73 1.40 -4.44 6.26
C VAL A 73 1.62 -3.97 7.69
N ALA A 74 0.62 -3.32 8.26
CA ALA A 74 0.66 -2.95 9.67
C ALA A 74 -0.71 -3.02 10.31
N THR A 75 -0.72 -3.14 11.63
CA THR A 75 -1.92 -3.35 12.44
C THR A 75 -1.96 -2.41 13.64
N SER A 76 -3.16 -2.12 14.12
CA SER A 76 -3.39 -1.18 15.22
C SER A 76 -2.87 -1.63 16.58
N ASP A 77 -2.43 -2.87 16.72
CA ASP A 77 -1.76 -3.40 17.90
C ASP A 77 -0.23 -3.24 17.87
N GLY A 78 0.29 -2.46 16.92
CA GLY A 78 1.70 -2.08 16.83
C GLY A 78 2.59 -3.05 16.05
N LYS A 79 2.02 -4.05 15.40
CA LYS A 79 2.77 -4.94 14.53
C LYS A 79 2.93 -4.34 13.14
N MET A 80 4.10 -4.53 12.53
CA MET A 80 4.36 -4.14 11.14
C MET A 80 5.30 -5.13 10.48
N GLY A 81 5.13 -5.29 9.17
CA GLY A 81 6.02 -6.03 8.31
C GLY A 81 6.21 -5.29 7.00
N SER A 82 7.47 -5.07 6.62
CA SER A 82 7.84 -4.42 5.37
C SER A 82 8.86 -5.24 4.61
N ILE A 83 8.72 -5.28 3.30
CA ILE A 83 9.73 -5.85 2.40
C ILE A 83 10.10 -4.85 1.32
N SER A 84 11.36 -4.87 0.90
CA SER A 84 11.86 -4.01 -0.18
C SER A 84 12.72 -4.79 -1.14
N ASN A 85 12.72 -4.35 -2.41
CA ASN A 85 13.54 -4.93 -3.46
C ASN A 85 13.39 -6.45 -3.58
N LEU A 86 12.17 -6.96 -3.39
CA LEU A 86 11.85 -8.36 -3.54
C LEU A 86 11.75 -8.73 -5.02
N GLU A 87 12.40 -9.81 -5.43
CA GLU A 87 12.42 -10.27 -6.82
C GLU A 87 11.75 -11.63 -6.99
N ASN A 88 10.91 -11.75 -8.03
CA ASN A 88 10.33 -13.02 -8.46
C ASN A 88 9.35 -13.67 -7.46
N PHE A 89 8.50 -12.86 -6.83
CA PHE A 89 7.34 -13.31 -6.07
C PHE A 89 6.08 -12.54 -6.52
N LYS A 90 4.99 -13.28 -6.76
CA LYS A 90 3.76 -12.73 -7.33
C LYS A 90 3.07 -11.72 -6.39
N ASN A 91 2.97 -12.08 -5.10
CA ASN A 91 2.24 -11.32 -4.11
C ASN A 91 3.16 -10.88 -2.96
N PRO A 92 3.95 -9.80 -3.14
CA PRO A 92 4.84 -9.28 -2.10
C PRO A 92 4.13 -8.93 -0.80
N VAL A 93 2.87 -8.48 -0.84
CA VAL A 93 2.10 -8.16 0.37
C VAL A 93 1.90 -9.34 1.30
N LEU A 94 1.81 -10.57 0.77
CA LEU A 94 1.73 -11.78 1.61
C LEU A 94 3.00 -12.01 2.40
N ILE A 95 4.16 -11.77 1.80
CA ILE A 95 5.46 -11.95 2.45
C ILE A 95 5.66 -10.86 3.51
N ALA A 96 5.26 -9.61 3.22
CA ALA A 96 5.24 -8.55 4.23
C ALA A 96 4.34 -8.90 5.42
N ARG A 97 3.18 -9.53 5.18
CA ARG A 97 2.26 -9.97 6.25
C ARG A 97 2.89 -11.01 7.18
N GLU A 98 3.69 -11.94 6.67
CA GLU A 98 4.36 -12.96 7.50
C GLU A 98 5.32 -12.34 8.54
N LEU A 99 5.85 -11.14 8.27
CA LEU A 99 6.71 -10.42 9.22
C LEU A 99 5.96 -9.90 10.46
N LEU A 100 4.62 -9.82 10.44
CA LEU A 100 3.84 -9.37 11.59
C LEU A 100 4.04 -10.23 12.84
N ASP A 101 4.43 -11.48 12.68
CA ASP A 101 4.65 -12.43 13.77
C ASP A 101 6.14 -12.76 13.98
N GLU A 102 7.04 -11.98 13.36
CA GLU A 102 8.48 -12.13 13.47
C GLU A 102 9.11 -11.07 14.38
N PHE A 103 10.34 -11.34 14.82
CA PHE A 103 11.13 -10.38 15.61
C PHE A 103 11.60 -9.19 14.75
N VAL A 104 11.84 -9.41 13.46
CA VAL A 104 12.27 -8.36 12.51
C VAL A 104 11.06 -7.73 11.83
N THR A 105 11.08 -6.43 11.66
CA THR A 105 9.98 -5.67 11.05
C THR A 105 10.20 -5.35 9.58
N MET A 106 11.45 -5.45 9.10
CA MET A 106 11.78 -5.09 7.71
C MET A 106 12.90 -5.96 7.16
N LEU A 107 12.70 -6.48 5.95
CA LEU A 107 13.69 -7.22 5.18
C LEU A 107 13.81 -6.66 3.76
N ALA A 108 15.00 -6.74 3.16
CA ALA A 108 15.27 -6.24 1.82
C ALA A 108 16.11 -7.21 0.98
N GLY A 109 15.90 -7.17 -0.34
CA GLY A 109 16.70 -7.90 -1.32
C GLY A 109 16.81 -9.39 -1.01
N GLU A 110 18.05 -9.92 -0.99
CA GLU A 110 18.30 -11.35 -0.77
C GLU A 110 17.75 -11.85 0.56
N GLY A 111 17.81 -11.03 1.64
CA GLY A 111 17.22 -11.40 2.93
C GLY A 111 15.71 -11.60 2.86
N ALA A 112 15.00 -10.73 2.14
CA ALA A 112 13.57 -10.87 1.91
C ALA A 112 13.23 -12.11 1.06
N ILE A 113 14.07 -12.41 0.07
CA ILE A 113 13.94 -13.61 -0.77
C ILE A 113 14.11 -14.88 0.06
N GLN A 114 15.15 -14.95 0.89
CA GLN A 114 15.40 -16.09 1.77
C GLN A 114 14.24 -16.32 2.74
N PHE A 115 13.79 -15.28 3.41
CA PHE A 115 12.63 -15.33 4.29
C PHE A 115 11.38 -15.86 3.58
N ALA A 116 11.09 -15.35 2.38
CA ALA A 116 9.96 -15.83 1.59
C ALA A 116 10.05 -17.34 1.30
N LEU A 117 11.23 -17.83 0.92
CA LEU A 117 11.45 -19.27 0.67
C LEU A 117 11.29 -20.12 1.94
N GLU A 118 11.80 -19.65 3.07
CA GLU A 118 11.66 -20.32 4.37
C GLU A 118 10.19 -20.39 4.82
N LYS A 119 9.39 -19.36 4.50
CA LYS A 119 7.93 -19.36 4.71
C LYS A 119 7.14 -20.18 3.68
N GLY A 120 7.82 -20.84 2.75
CA GLY A 120 7.21 -21.74 1.76
C GLY A 120 6.66 -21.06 0.51
N PHE A 121 6.91 -19.75 0.32
CA PHE A 121 6.54 -19.06 -0.92
C PHE A 121 7.40 -19.54 -2.08
N LYS A 122 6.80 -19.66 -3.26
CA LYS A 122 7.50 -20.13 -4.45
C LYS A 122 7.94 -18.96 -5.32
N ARG A 123 9.17 -18.99 -5.80
CA ARG A 123 9.64 -18.05 -6.83
C ARG A 123 8.79 -18.17 -8.09
N THR A 124 8.34 -17.04 -8.59
CA THR A 124 7.55 -16.93 -9.82
C THR A 124 8.11 -15.77 -10.63
N LYS A 125 8.66 -16.05 -11.81
CA LYS A 125 9.22 -14.98 -12.66
C LYS A 125 8.13 -13.98 -13.03
N ILE A 126 8.33 -12.72 -12.63
CA ILE A 126 7.49 -11.60 -12.98
C ILE A 126 8.03 -10.95 -14.25
N LYS A 127 7.21 -10.84 -15.29
CA LYS A 127 7.63 -10.17 -16.53
C LYS A 127 7.66 -8.66 -16.36
N GLY A 128 6.82 -8.15 -15.49
CA GLY A 128 6.65 -6.72 -15.29
C GLY A 128 5.98 -6.00 -16.45
N SER A 129 5.85 -4.70 -16.33
CA SER A 129 5.21 -3.83 -17.32
C SER A 129 6.20 -2.82 -17.88
N GLU A 130 6.23 -2.69 -19.22
CA GLU A 130 6.97 -1.62 -19.92
C GLU A 130 6.20 -0.29 -19.92
N LYS A 131 4.97 -0.26 -19.41
CA LYS A 131 4.20 0.98 -19.26
C LYS A 131 4.93 1.93 -18.33
N GLY A 132 4.93 3.20 -18.70
CA GLY A 132 5.59 4.25 -17.92
C GLY A 132 4.73 4.64 -16.71
N TRP A 133 4.89 3.93 -15.60
CA TRP A 133 4.28 4.32 -14.33
C TRP A 133 5.14 5.35 -13.62
N THR A 134 4.53 6.43 -13.16
CA THR A 134 5.22 7.54 -12.50
C THR A 134 5.10 7.51 -10.98
N GLY A 135 4.52 6.43 -10.39
CA GLY A 135 4.43 6.29 -8.95
C GLY A 135 3.14 5.67 -8.42
N ASP A 136 2.60 4.63 -9.08
CA ASP A 136 1.32 4.02 -8.71
C ASP A 136 1.52 2.88 -7.70
N THR A 137 1.37 3.15 -6.43
CA THR A 137 1.26 2.18 -5.34
C THR A 137 -0.20 1.78 -5.17
N VAL A 138 -0.49 0.50 -4.93
CA VAL A 138 -1.83 0.05 -4.55
C VAL A 138 -1.90 -0.18 -3.04
N GLY A 139 -3.09 -0.03 -2.45
CA GLY A 139 -3.23 -0.32 -1.03
C GLY A 139 -4.67 -0.28 -0.52
N ALA A 140 -4.83 -0.80 0.70
CA ALA A 140 -6.10 -0.85 1.40
C ALA A 140 -5.94 -0.57 2.89
N VAL A 141 -6.95 0.09 3.47
CA VAL A 141 -7.11 0.27 4.91
C VAL A 141 -8.45 -0.34 5.30
N ALA A 142 -8.47 -1.15 6.36
CA ALA A 142 -9.69 -1.76 6.87
C ALA A 142 -9.81 -1.59 8.39
N ILE A 143 -11.06 -1.47 8.87
CA ILE A 143 -11.39 -1.47 10.30
C ILE A 143 -12.48 -2.50 10.59
N SER A 144 -12.23 -3.34 11.61
CA SER A 144 -13.16 -4.36 12.09
C SER A 144 -14.34 -3.78 12.88
N SER A 145 -15.31 -4.63 13.23
CA SER A 145 -16.43 -4.26 14.13
C SER A 145 -15.95 -3.88 15.54
N THR A 146 -14.79 -4.42 15.96
CA THR A 146 -14.17 -4.16 17.27
C THR A 146 -13.22 -2.96 17.28
N GLY A 147 -13.11 -2.23 16.15
CA GLY A 147 -12.24 -1.05 16.03
C GLY A 147 -10.77 -1.36 15.74
N LYS A 148 -10.39 -2.62 15.49
CA LYS A 148 -9.05 -2.96 15.04
C LYS A 148 -8.83 -2.47 13.61
N ILE A 149 -7.68 -1.86 13.35
CA ILE A 149 -7.33 -1.30 12.05
C ILE A 149 -6.13 -2.06 11.48
N ALA A 150 -6.11 -2.21 10.17
CA ALA A 150 -4.95 -2.68 9.44
C ALA A 150 -4.80 -1.94 8.11
N VAL A 151 -3.55 -1.81 7.68
CA VAL A 151 -3.16 -1.26 6.38
C VAL A 151 -2.34 -2.28 5.62
N ALA A 152 -2.46 -2.27 4.30
CA ALA A 152 -1.64 -3.08 3.39
C ALA A 152 -1.35 -2.27 2.13
N SER A 153 -0.11 -2.25 1.67
CA SER A 153 0.32 -1.57 0.44
C SER A 153 1.36 -2.36 -0.33
N SER A 154 1.40 -2.14 -1.65
CA SER A 154 2.33 -2.82 -2.56
C SER A 154 2.64 -1.96 -3.76
N THR A 155 3.88 -2.04 -4.26
CA THR A 155 4.35 -1.28 -5.42
C THR A 155 5.46 -1.98 -6.19
N GLY A 156 5.52 -1.73 -7.50
CA GLY A 156 6.68 -1.99 -8.35
C GLY A 156 7.68 -0.82 -8.40
N GLY A 157 7.41 0.25 -7.66
CA GLY A 157 8.26 1.44 -7.66
C GLY A 157 8.06 2.31 -8.91
N VAL A 158 9.13 2.95 -9.38
CA VAL A 158 9.11 3.86 -10.53
C VAL A 158 9.97 3.30 -11.66
N ARG A 159 9.44 3.34 -12.89
CA ARG A 159 10.12 2.82 -14.08
C ARG A 159 11.48 3.47 -14.29
N GLY A 160 12.47 2.65 -14.68
CA GLY A 160 13.80 3.12 -15.03
C GLY A 160 14.64 3.63 -13.87
N ARG A 161 14.18 3.45 -12.63
CA ARG A 161 15.00 3.72 -11.44
C ARG A 161 16.08 2.63 -11.27
N PRO A 162 17.21 2.96 -10.64
CA PRO A 162 18.25 1.99 -10.40
C PRO A 162 17.78 0.81 -9.56
N VAL A 163 18.41 -0.33 -9.78
CA VAL A 163 18.27 -1.51 -8.91
C VAL A 163 18.59 -1.13 -7.47
N GLY A 164 17.75 -1.57 -6.54
CA GLY A 164 17.91 -1.24 -5.12
C GLY A 164 17.24 0.05 -4.68
N ARG A 165 16.60 0.82 -5.59
CA ARG A 165 15.81 1.99 -5.17
C ARG A 165 14.61 1.55 -4.34
N VAL A 166 14.47 2.12 -3.16
CA VAL A 166 13.32 1.98 -2.27
C VAL A 166 12.51 3.27 -2.30
N GLY A 167 11.18 3.16 -2.45
CA GLY A 167 10.24 4.29 -2.34
C GLY A 167 9.68 4.44 -0.94
N ASP A 168 8.59 5.18 -0.85
CA ASP A 168 7.84 5.43 0.39
C ASP A 168 7.09 4.20 0.91
N THR A 169 6.61 3.34 0.02
CA THR A 169 5.67 2.24 0.33
C THR A 169 6.10 1.36 1.51
N PRO A 170 7.36 0.92 1.66
CA PRO A 170 7.77 0.09 2.79
C PRO A 170 8.21 0.88 4.02
N LEU A 171 8.16 2.21 3.99
CA LEU A 171 8.70 3.08 5.03
C LEU A 171 7.61 3.58 5.98
N TRP A 172 7.71 3.15 7.25
CA TRP A 172 6.83 3.58 8.33
C TRP A 172 6.83 5.10 8.52
N GLY A 173 5.63 5.67 8.59
CA GLY A 173 5.43 7.11 8.72
C GLY A 173 5.44 7.85 7.38
N SER A 174 5.97 7.26 6.32
CA SER A 174 6.04 7.83 4.97
C SER A 174 4.91 7.32 4.10
N GLY A 175 5.05 6.13 3.51
CA GLY A 175 4.05 5.51 2.65
C GLY A 175 2.88 4.89 3.42
N PHE A 176 3.09 4.54 4.67
CA PHE A 176 2.06 4.01 5.56
C PHE A 176 2.30 4.38 7.03
N TYR A 177 1.21 4.41 7.78
CA TYR A 177 1.23 4.46 9.24
C TYR A 177 -0.02 3.78 9.80
N CYS A 178 0.11 3.06 10.91
CA CYS A 178 -1.02 2.41 11.57
C CYS A 178 -0.79 2.34 13.09
N ASP A 179 -1.73 2.84 13.84
CA ASP A 179 -1.80 2.67 15.29
C ASP A 179 -3.26 2.44 15.73
N LYS A 180 -3.50 2.46 17.06
CA LYS A 180 -4.85 2.27 17.62
C LYS A 180 -5.86 3.34 17.19
N GLU A 181 -5.42 4.48 16.69
CA GLU A 181 -6.28 5.61 16.32
C GLU A 181 -6.52 5.72 14.82
N ILE A 182 -5.56 5.29 13.99
CA ILE A 182 -5.61 5.51 12.55
C ILE A 182 -4.87 4.42 11.76
N GLY A 183 -5.40 4.11 10.56
CA GLY A 183 -4.64 3.53 9.46
C GLY A 183 -4.61 4.51 8.30
N ILE A 184 -3.44 4.77 7.74
CA ILE A 184 -3.24 5.75 6.67
C ILE A 184 -2.19 5.28 5.67
N LEU A 185 -2.46 5.49 4.39
CA LEU A 185 -1.57 5.20 3.27
C LEU A 185 -1.39 6.43 2.39
N ALA A 186 -0.19 6.56 1.81
CA ALA A 186 0.12 7.54 0.78
C ALA A 186 0.56 6.84 -0.52
N THR A 187 0.39 7.52 -1.64
CA THR A 187 0.77 7.06 -2.98
C THR A 187 1.12 8.25 -3.86
N GLY A 188 2.16 8.13 -4.71
CA GLY A 188 2.59 9.20 -5.59
C GLY A 188 4.11 9.24 -5.78
N VAL A 189 4.70 10.43 -5.74
CA VAL A 189 6.16 10.61 -5.86
C VAL A 189 6.84 10.18 -4.57
N GLY A 190 7.39 8.96 -4.56
CA GLY A 190 7.87 8.27 -3.36
C GLY A 190 8.95 9.03 -2.59
N GLU A 191 9.90 9.66 -3.27
CA GLU A 191 10.94 10.47 -2.65
C GLU A 191 10.35 11.66 -1.87
N ALA A 192 9.41 12.37 -2.47
CA ALA A 192 8.76 13.52 -1.84
C ALA A 192 7.90 13.11 -0.62
N ILE A 193 7.18 11.98 -0.74
CA ILE A 193 6.41 11.39 0.38
C ILE A 193 7.35 11.02 1.53
N THR A 194 8.50 10.41 1.20
CA THR A 194 9.50 9.95 2.19
C THR A 194 10.14 11.13 2.93
N GLU A 195 10.59 12.15 2.21
CA GLU A 195 11.21 13.35 2.78
C GLU A 195 10.29 14.07 3.76
N GLN A 196 8.98 13.97 3.56
CA GLN A 196 8.00 14.62 4.41
C GLN A 196 7.49 13.75 5.57
N LEU A 197 7.80 12.44 5.65
CA LEU A 197 7.16 11.51 6.59
C LEU A 197 5.63 11.65 6.54
N MET A 198 5.07 11.64 5.34
CA MET A 198 3.78 12.22 5.01
C MET A 198 2.63 11.64 5.81
N CYS A 199 2.54 10.31 5.94
CA CYS A 199 1.46 9.66 6.69
C CYS A 199 1.48 10.03 8.17
N TYR A 200 2.64 9.99 8.81
CA TYR A 200 2.77 10.31 10.23
C TYR A 200 2.48 11.79 10.52
N ARG A 201 3.02 12.70 9.71
CA ARG A 201 2.78 14.14 9.89
C ARG A 201 1.33 14.54 9.62
N ALA A 202 0.68 13.94 8.62
CA ALA A 202 -0.74 14.17 8.38
C ALA A 202 -1.58 13.73 9.59
N TYR A 203 -1.31 12.56 10.15
CA TYR A 203 -1.96 12.09 11.38
C TYR A 203 -1.78 13.05 12.55
N GLN A 204 -0.55 13.55 12.77
CA GLN A 204 -0.25 14.47 13.87
C GLN A 204 -0.89 15.86 13.70
N HIS A 205 -1.22 16.25 12.46
CA HIS A 205 -1.73 17.58 12.17
C HIS A 205 -3.16 17.82 12.68
N SER A 206 -4.05 16.82 12.56
CA SER A 206 -5.47 17.01 12.88
C SER A 206 -6.18 15.70 13.23
N THR A 207 -7.09 15.76 14.20
CA THR A 207 -8.04 14.67 14.49
C THR A 207 -9.19 14.61 13.48
N ASN A 208 -9.45 15.69 12.74
CA ASN A 208 -10.36 15.67 11.60
C ASN A 208 -9.61 15.12 10.37
N LEU A 209 -10.08 13.98 9.87
CA LEU A 209 -9.36 13.21 8.84
C LEU A 209 -9.24 13.96 7.51
N GLU A 210 -10.30 14.64 7.07
CA GLU A 210 -10.27 15.44 5.84
C GLU A 210 -9.20 16.53 5.92
N LYS A 211 -9.18 17.30 7.01
CA LYS A 211 -8.16 18.34 7.24
C LYS A 211 -6.74 17.77 7.32
N ALA A 212 -6.59 16.60 7.93
CA ALA A 212 -5.31 15.91 8.03
C ALA A 212 -4.76 15.54 6.65
N LEU A 213 -5.60 14.92 5.78
CA LEU A 213 -5.19 14.54 4.43
C LEU A 213 -4.97 15.75 3.52
N GLU A 214 -5.84 16.78 3.59
CA GLU A 214 -5.64 18.03 2.86
C GLU A 214 -4.31 18.69 3.20
N TRP A 215 -3.97 18.75 4.48
CA TRP A 215 -2.71 19.31 4.93
C TRP A 215 -1.52 18.46 4.46
N GLY A 216 -1.62 17.12 4.58
CA GLY A 216 -0.61 16.19 4.10
C GLY A 216 -0.29 16.41 2.62
N ILE A 217 -1.30 16.51 1.77
CA ILE A 217 -1.12 16.80 0.34
C ILE A 217 -0.46 18.15 0.10
N LYS A 218 -0.78 19.16 0.90
CA LYS A 218 -0.20 20.53 0.80
C LYS A 218 1.26 20.61 1.27
N LEU A 219 1.82 19.55 1.88
CA LEU A 219 3.27 19.48 2.18
C LEU A 219 4.12 19.43 0.91
N LEU A 220 3.55 18.96 -0.19
CA LEU A 220 4.24 18.81 -1.46
C LEU A 220 3.90 19.96 -2.41
N PRO A 221 4.79 20.27 -3.37
CA PRO A 221 4.49 21.21 -4.46
C PRO A 221 3.22 20.79 -5.20
N LYS A 222 2.45 21.77 -5.71
CA LYS A 222 1.13 21.52 -6.34
C LYS A 222 1.19 20.63 -7.58
N ASP A 223 2.31 20.58 -8.26
CA ASP A 223 2.59 19.76 -9.44
C ASP A 223 3.11 18.36 -9.10
N THR A 224 3.35 18.09 -7.82
CA THR A 224 3.72 16.74 -7.33
C THR A 224 2.46 15.91 -7.12
N GLY A 225 2.21 14.95 -8.01
CA GLY A 225 1.06 14.04 -7.90
C GLY A 225 1.14 13.18 -6.65
N VAL A 226 0.11 13.27 -5.80
CA VAL A 226 0.02 12.49 -4.54
C VAL A 226 -1.44 12.24 -4.17
N GLY A 227 -1.68 11.10 -3.54
CA GLY A 227 -2.95 10.74 -2.94
C GLY A 227 -2.77 10.08 -1.59
N MET A 228 -3.79 10.12 -0.78
CA MET A 228 -3.84 9.50 0.54
C MET A 228 -5.22 8.90 0.79
N ILE A 229 -5.24 7.77 1.50
CA ILE A 229 -6.46 7.17 2.05
C ILE A 229 -6.27 6.89 3.53
N ALA A 230 -7.34 6.98 4.32
CA ALA A 230 -7.25 6.67 5.74
C ALA A 230 -8.60 6.28 6.37
N ILE A 231 -8.51 5.54 7.49
CA ILE A 231 -9.62 5.25 8.41
C ILE A 231 -9.15 5.55 9.83
N ARG A 232 -9.99 6.25 10.62
CA ARG A 232 -9.78 6.44 12.06
C ARG A 232 -10.69 5.51 12.89
N SER A 233 -10.25 5.22 14.10
CA SER A 233 -11.00 4.38 15.05
C SER A 233 -12.33 4.99 15.49
N ASP A 234 -12.51 6.32 15.39
CA ASP A 234 -13.76 7.02 15.62
C ASP A 234 -14.76 6.91 14.45
N GLY A 235 -14.40 6.19 13.40
CA GLY A 235 -15.25 5.91 12.25
C GLY A 235 -15.12 6.87 11.08
N GLN A 236 -14.27 7.89 11.15
CA GLN A 236 -13.96 8.70 9.97
C GLN A 236 -13.25 7.85 8.91
N ILE A 237 -13.65 8.01 7.65
CA ILE A 237 -13.03 7.38 6.48
C ILE A 237 -12.93 8.41 5.37
N TYR A 238 -11.76 8.56 4.76
CA TYR A 238 -11.56 9.55 3.71
C TYR A 238 -10.46 9.15 2.74
N GLY A 239 -10.61 9.58 1.47
CA GLY A 239 -9.59 9.47 0.43
C GLY A 239 -9.50 10.78 -0.32
N LEU A 240 -8.30 11.26 -0.57
CA LEU A 240 -8.04 12.53 -1.25
C LEU A 240 -6.79 12.43 -2.12
N SER A 241 -6.81 13.10 -3.27
CA SER A 241 -5.65 13.23 -4.16
C SER A 241 -5.68 14.58 -4.87
N ASN A 242 -4.51 15.12 -5.20
CA ASN A 242 -4.37 16.28 -6.07
C ASN A 242 -4.20 15.91 -7.56
N THR A 243 -4.25 14.62 -7.87
CA THR A 243 -4.22 14.05 -9.22
C THR A 243 -5.26 12.94 -9.36
N SER A 244 -5.34 12.28 -10.51
CA SER A 244 -6.23 11.12 -10.66
C SER A 244 -5.78 9.98 -9.74
N MET A 245 -6.69 9.50 -8.90
CA MET A 245 -6.49 8.34 -8.04
C MET A 245 -7.81 7.56 -7.94
N PRO A 246 -7.94 6.42 -8.62
CA PRO A 246 -9.12 5.57 -8.43
C PRO A 246 -9.10 5.03 -6.99
N PHE A 247 -10.22 5.18 -6.28
CA PHE A 247 -10.41 4.60 -4.96
C PHE A 247 -11.85 4.20 -4.73
N LYS A 248 -12.08 3.31 -3.76
CA LYS A 248 -13.40 2.80 -3.38
C LYS A 248 -13.52 2.69 -1.88
N ILE A 249 -14.64 3.18 -1.34
CA ILE A 249 -15.06 2.99 0.05
C ILE A 249 -16.24 2.03 0.09
N ILE A 250 -16.20 1.06 1.03
CA ILE A 250 -17.34 0.23 1.41
C ILE A 250 -17.45 0.26 2.94
N GLN A 251 -18.67 0.45 3.42
CA GLN A 251 -18.97 0.51 4.86
C GLN A 251 -20.40 0.04 5.16
N ASP A 252 -20.62 -0.41 6.40
CA ASP A 252 -21.97 -0.68 6.93
C ASP A 252 -22.78 0.59 7.05
#